data_b1c84cd203057ab224302e071e9d41b4
#
_entry.id   b1c84cd203057ab224302e071e9d41b4
#
_cell.length_a   1.000
_cell.length_b   1.000
_cell.length_c   1.000
_cell.angle_alpha   90.00
_cell.angle_beta   90.00
_cell.angle_gamma   90.00
#
_symmetry.space_group_name_H-M   'P 1'
#
loop_
_entity.id
_entity.type
_entity.pdbx_description
1 polymer ?
#
loop_
_entity_poly.entity_id
_entity_poly.type
_entity_poly.pdbx_seq_one_letter_code
_entity_poly.pdbx_strand_id
1 'polypeptide(L)'
;MYLCPQISPPKDNPYKKYAMALGPRTKKLLSISVKFILLPAIALLLLYFAFSGLDLQSIWQAIKGADYFYVGLSFLTGYVAFVLIGLRWLIPLEALGYRHVSKINSINAVTITYITNLVIPRAGEIARCTALNQAEGLPVSKLLGTVIMERALDVVMLGLSILLTILLQYEPIERFFYELLTLRSGASEAAPPAVDYKYILLGILAALALILYLLRHKLRHTIAYHKIAEFLLGIFAGIKSITRLPHKWMFIVYTVLIWLMYYLMIFFMSYAFRETTALSAANILYLMTVGGLAQLVPVQGGIGAYHSAMKIGIPILGIAAITPNLAMAFATLNHATQTIMQIFTGGIALAMISRAKVRRMSHSEGSEQEKD
;
A
#
# COMPACT_ATOMS: atom_id res chain seq x y z
N MET A 1 -11.47 28.62 -17.31
CA MET A 1 -10.97 29.44 -16.21
C MET A 1 -12.12 29.59 -15.22
N TYR A 2 -12.28 28.68 -14.25
CA TYR A 2 -13.29 28.77 -13.20
C TYR A 2 -12.57 28.81 -11.88
N LEU A 3 -12.73 29.93 -11.20
CA LEU A 3 -12.19 30.29 -9.91
C LEU A 3 -12.70 29.28 -8.86
N CYS A 4 -11.76 28.57 -8.25
CA CYS A 4 -11.99 27.88 -6.99
C CYS A 4 -12.20 28.98 -5.93
N PRO A 5 -13.29 28.99 -5.14
CA PRO A 5 -13.42 29.94 -4.05
C PRO A 5 -12.28 29.65 -3.05
N GLN A 6 -11.40 30.62 -2.89
CA GLN A 6 -10.40 30.62 -1.82
C GLN A 6 -11.15 30.72 -0.50
N ILE A 7 -11.32 29.59 0.19
CA ILE A 7 -11.72 29.57 1.59
C ILE A 7 -10.46 30.02 2.36
N SER A 8 -10.40 31.30 2.68
CA SER A 8 -9.36 31.82 3.57
C SER A 8 -9.49 31.13 4.93
N PRO A 9 -8.40 30.59 5.48
CA PRO A 9 -8.46 29.99 6.83
C PRO A 9 -8.84 31.09 7.85
N PRO A 10 -9.62 30.74 8.88
CA PRO A 10 -10.01 31.71 9.92
C PRO A 10 -8.76 32.35 10.54
N LYS A 11 -8.73 33.66 10.60
CA LYS A 11 -7.58 34.47 11.05
C LYS A 11 -7.18 34.21 12.52
N ASP A 12 -8.07 33.65 13.34
CA ASP A 12 -7.83 33.32 14.73
C ASP A 12 -8.02 31.82 14.96
N ASN A 13 -6.94 31.09 14.93
CA ASN A 13 -6.93 29.69 15.36
C ASN A 13 -6.55 29.65 16.86
N PRO A 14 -7.53 29.46 17.79
CA PRO A 14 -7.26 29.43 19.23
C PRO A 14 -6.29 28.32 19.65
N TYR A 15 -6.10 27.30 18.79
CA TYR A 15 -5.18 26.18 19.05
C TYR A 15 -3.71 26.48 18.73
N LYS A 16 -3.39 27.64 18.11
CA LYS A 16 -2.00 28.08 17.94
C LYS A 16 -1.29 28.33 19.29
N LYS A 17 -2.03 28.59 20.36
CA LYS A 17 -1.49 28.85 21.71
C LYS A 17 -1.01 27.60 22.43
N TYR A 18 -1.47 26.39 22.05
CA TYR A 18 -1.10 25.11 22.69
C TYR A 18 -0.14 24.24 21.87
N ALA A 19 0.15 24.60 20.65
CA ALA A 19 1.26 24.03 19.93
C ALA A 19 2.55 24.62 20.49
N MET A 20 3.09 23.99 21.53
CA MET A 20 4.44 24.22 22.00
C MET A 20 5.33 24.22 20.76
N ALA A 21 5.80 25.40 20.36
CA ALA A 21 6.56 25.58 19.12
C ALA A 21 7.94 24.94 19.35
N LEU A 22 8.03 23.61 19.14
CA LEU A 22 9.29 22.89 19.11
C LEU A 22 10.18 23.60 18.09
N GLY A 23 11.35 24.01 18.53
CA GLY A 23 12.34 24.66 17.67
C GLY A 23 12.65 23.78 16.44
N PRO A 24 13.13 24.35 15.33
CA PRO A 24 13.37 23.60 14.09
C PRO A 24 14.34 22.42 14.29
N ARG A 25 15.31 22.53 15.18
CA ARG A 25 16.22 21.43 15.58
C ARG A 25 15.47 20.29 16.28
N THR A 26 14.60 20.61 17.25
CA THR A 26 13.81 19.63 18.01
C THR A 26 12.81 18.91 17.09
N LYS A 27 12.15 19.60 16.16
CA LYS A 27 11.28 18.98 15.13
C LYS A 27 12.06 18.03 14.23
N LYS A 28 13.29 18.40 13.83
CA LYS A 28 14.16 17.55 13.00
C LYS A 28 14.60 16.31 13.77
N LEU A 29 15.05 16.46 15.02
CA LEU A 29 15.43 15.33 15.88
C LEU A 29 14.25 14.40 16.15
N LEU A 30 13.08 14.92 16.49
CA LEU A 30 11.86 14.13 16.69
C LEU A 30 11.48 13.35 15.43
N SER A 31 11.53 13.98 14.26
CA SER A 31 11.27 13.31 12.98
C SER A 31 12.27 12.18 12.69
N ILE A 32 13.55 12.36 12.99
CA ILE A 32 14.58 11.34 12.84
C ILE A 32 14.34 10.20 13.83
N SER A 33 14.08 10.50 15.11
CA SER A 33 13.81 9.49 16.13
C SER A 33 12.55 8.65 15.80
N VAL A 34 11.47 9.28 15.33
CA VAL A 34 10.27 8.55 14.91
C VAL A 34 10.57 7.63 13.73
N LYS A 35 11.29 8.11 12.72
CA LYS A 35 11.52 7.32 11.48
C LYS A 35 12.53 6.20 11.67
N PHE A 36 13.59 6.42 12.44
CA PHE A 36 14.73 5.49 12.54
C PHE A 36 14.79 4.71 13.85
N ILE A 37 13.98 5.05 14.85
CA ILE A 37 13.94 4.33 16.13
C ILE A 37 12.52 3.79 16.37
N LEU A 38 11.51 4.65 16.45
CA LEU A 38 10.16 4.25 16.84
C LEU A 38 9.49 3.30 15.82
N LEU A 39 9.52 3.64 14.53
CA LEU A 39 8.89 2.80 13.50
C LEU A 39 9.59 1.43 13.35
N PRO A 40 10.94 1.32 13.32
CA PRO A 40 11.62 0.03 13.38
C PRO A 40 11.31 -0.76 14.66
N ALA A 41 11.24 -0.09 15.82
CA ALA A 41 10.88 -0.75 17.07
C ALA A 41 9.46 -1.32 17.03
N ILE A 42 8.50 -0.59 16.48
CA ILE A 42 7.13 -1.08 16.26
C ILE A 42 7.15 -2.27 15.29
N ALA A 43 7.89 -2.21 14.18
CA ALA A 43 8.00 -3.31 13.23
C ALA A 43 8.56 -4.58 13.89
N LEU A 44 9.62 -4.45 14.69
CA LEU A 44 10.22 -5.56 15.43
C LEU A 44 9.28 -6.12 16.50
N LEU A 45 8.55 -5.24 17.19
CA LEU A 45 7.54 -5.67 18.17
C LEU A 45 6.41 -6.45 17.50
N LEU A 46 5.88 -5.97 16.38
CA LEU A 46 4.87 -6.68 15.60
C LEU A 46 5.40 -8.00 15.06
N LEU A 47 6.66 -8.06 14.64
CA LEU A 47 7.31 -9.28 14.19
C LEU A 47 7.47 -10.26 15.35
N TYR A 48 7.91 -9.80 16.52
CA TYR A 48 7.98 -10.63 17.72
C TYR A 48 6.62 -11.26 18.07
N PHE A 49 5.55 -10.47 18.11
CA PHE A 49 4.20 -10.98 18.36
C PHE A 49 3.73 -11.93 17.26
N ALA A 50 4.08 -11.67 16.00
CA ALA A 50 3.74 -12.55 14.90
C ALA A 50 4.36 -13.95 15.07
N PHE A 51 5.62 -14.04 15.50
CA PHE A 51 6.32 -15.32 15.70
C PHE A 51 6.13 -15.93 17.11
N SER A 52 5.60 -15.18 18.05
CA SER A 52 5.39 -15.66 19.43
C SER A 52 4.48 -16.89 19.45
N GLY A 53 4.89 -17.93 20.20
CA GLY A 53 4.18 -19.18 20.34
C GLY A 53 4.27 -20.14 19.13
N LEU A 54 5.10 -19.84 18.14
CA LEU A 54 5.30 -20.66 16.95
C LEU A 54 6.64 -21.41 17.00
N ASP A 55 6.69 -22.57 16.37
CA ASP A 55 7.92 -23.34 16.21
C ASP A 55 8.71 -22.87 14.99
N LEU A 56 9.79 -22.14 15.25
CA LEU A 56 10.67 -21.60 14.22
C LEU A 56 11.34 -22.68 13.37
N GLN A 57 11.59 -23.87 13.95
CA GLN A 57 12.19 -24.98 13.21
C GLN A 57 11.20 -25.54 12.20
N SER A 58 9.94 -25.75 12.59
CA SER A 58 8.88 -26.18 11.68
C SER A 58 8.64 -25.17 10.56
N ILE A 59 8.64 -23.86 10.85
CA ILE A 59 8.53 -22.80 9.86
C ILE A 59 9.69 -22.87 8.85
N TRP A 60 10.91 -23.01 9.36
CA TRP A 60 12.10 -23.10 8.50
C TRP A 60 12.10 -24.35 7.62
N GLN A 61 11.67 -25.50 8.16
CA GLN A 61 11.53 -26.73 7.38
C GLN A 61 10.48 -26.58 6.27
N ALA A 62 9.33 -25.98 6.59
CA ALA A 62 8.30 -25.70 5.58
C ALA A 62 8.83 -24.79 4.46
N ILE A 63 9.55 -23.72 4.80
CA ILE A 63 10.16 -22.82 3.81
C ILE A 63 11.17 -23.58 2.95
N LYS A 64 12.03 -24.43 3.52
CA LYS A 64 12.98 -25.25 2.76
C LYS A 64 12.30 -26.24 1.81
N GLY A 65 11.16 -26.78 2.20
CA GLY A 65 10.37 -27.72 1.41
C GLY A 65 9.45 -27.06 0.38
N ALA A 66 9.43 -25.73 0.30
CA ALA A 66 8.58 -25.00 -0.65
C ALA A 66 9.03 -25.27 -2.10
N ASP A 67 8.07 -25.27 -3.03
CA ASP A 67 8.34 -25.30 -4.47
C ASP A 67 8.77 -23.91 -4.96
N TYR A 68 10.07 -23.75 -5.14
CA TYR A 68 10.68 -22.48 -5.55
C TYR A 68 10.38 -22.07 -7.00
N PHE A 69 9.83 -22.97 -7.82
CA PHE A 69 9.32 -22.58 -9.14
C PHE A 69 8.16 -21.59 -8.99
N TYR A 70 7.18 -21.88 -8.11
CA TYR A 70 6.06 -20.99 -7.86
C TYR A 70 6.47 -19.71 -7.11
N VAL A 71 7.49 -19.78 -6.24
CA VAL A 71 8.10 -18.60 -5.64
C VAL A 71 8.69 -17.68 -6.73
N GLY A 72 9.36 -18.26 -7.74
CA GLY A 72 9.86 -17.53 -8.89
C GLY A 72 8.75 -16.89 -9.74
N LEU A 73 7.62 -17.58 -9.94
CA LEU A 73 6.46 -17.01 -10.63
C LEU A 73 5.84 -15.86 -9.83
N SER A 74 5.74 -15.99 -8.50
CA SER A 74 5.28 -14.91 -7.62
C SER A 74 6.21 -13.69 -7.69
N PHE A 75 7.52 -13.89 -7.69
CA PHE A 75 8.52 -12.83 -7.91
C PHE A 75 8.30 -12.13 -9.25
N LEU A 76 8.17 -12.91 -10.34
CA LEU A 76 8.00 -12.38 -11.69
C LEU A 76 6.72 -11.55 -11.82
N THR A 77 5.59 -12.03 -11.30
CA THR A 77 4.33 -11.30 -11.32
C THR A 77 4.40 -9.99 -10.53
N GLY A 78 5.10 -9.99 -9.39
CA GLY A 78 5.38 -8.76 -8.62
C GLY A 78 6.19 -7.74 -9.43
N TYR A 79 7.22 -8.18 -10.15
CA TYR A 79 8.00 -7.30 -11.02
C TYR A 79 7.17 -6.78 -12.22
N VAL A 80 6.35 -7.64 -12.83
CA VAL A 80 5.41 -7.22 -13.89
C VAL A 80 4.45 -6.14 -13.38
N ALA A 81 3.99 -6.23 -12.14
CA ALA A 81 3.18 -5.16 -11.54
C ALA A 81 3.94 -3.81 -11.53
N PHE A 82 5.24 -3.80 -11.18
CA PHE A 82 6.05 -2.56 -11.21
C PHE A 82 6.19 -1.99 -12.63
N VAL A 83 6.39 -2.87 -13.63
CA VAL A 83 6.41 -2.46 -15.04
C VAL A 83 5.07 -1.82 -15.43
N LEU A 84 3.95 -2.45 -15.10
CA LEU A 84 2.62 -1.94 -15.41
C LEU A 84 2.34 -0.59 -14.72
N ILE A 85 2.76 -0.41 -13.46
CA ILE A 85 2.64 0.86 -12.75
C ILE A 85 3.45 1.95 -13.47
N GLY A 86 4.68 1.64 -13.91
CA GLY A 86 5.52 2.57 -14.67
C GLY A 86 4.91 2.95 -16.01
N LEU A 87 4.32 1.99 -16.73
CA LEU A 87 3.63 2.26 -17.99
C LEU A 87 2.33 3.06 -17.78
N ARG A 88 1.56 2.74 -16.73
CA ARG A 88 0.37 3.50 -16.34
C ARG A 88 0.72 4.96 -16.06
N TRP A 89 1.85 5.22 -15.40
CA TRP A 89 2.27 6.57 -15.03
C TRP A 89 2.58 7.48 -16.22
N LEU A 90 2.96 6.92 -17.37
CA LEU A 90 3.20 7.72 -18.58
C LEU A 90 1.95 8.46 -19.06
N ILE A 91 0.75 7.89 -18.85
CA ILE A 91 -0.50 8.48 -19.33
C ILE A 91 -0.81 9.84 -18.67
N PRO A 92 -0.77 10.00 -17.33
CA PRO A 92 -0.92 11.30 -16.72
C PRO A 92 0.25 12.25 -17.00
N LEU A 93 1.47 11.75 -17.25
CA LEU A 93 2.59 12.58 -17.67
C LEU A 93 2.34 13.17 -19.07
N GLU A 94 1.81 12.38 -19.99
CA GLU A 94 1.40 12.87 -21.32
C GLU A 94 0.29 13.93 -21.22
N ALA A 95 -0.68 13.76 -20.33
CA ALA A 95 -1.73 14.76 -20.06
C ALA A 95 -1.17 16.10 -19.56
N LEU A 96 0.00 16.10 -18.91
CA LEU A 96 0.73 17.30 -18.50
C LEU A 96 1.62 17.90 -19.61
N GLY A 97 1.61 17.30 -20.81
CA GLY A 97 2.42 17.73 -21.95
C GLY A 97 3.78 17.04 -22.09
N TYR A 98 4.11 16.08 -21.20
CA TYR A 98 5.39 15.35 -21.21
C TYR A 98 5.29 14.07 -22.04
N ARG A 99 5.33 14.19 -23.38
CA ARG A 99 5.11 13.06 -24.31
C ARG A 99 6.31 12.15 -24.53
N HIS A 100 7.52 12.60 -24.24
CA HIS A 100 8.77 11.90 -24.57
C HIS A 100 9.48 11.31 -23.36
N VAL A 101 8.74 11.03 -22.28
CA VAL A 101 9.32 10.40 -21.09
C VAL A 101 9.69 8.95 -21.39
N SER A 102 10.93 8.56 -21.06
CA SER A 102 11.41 7.19 -21.25
C SER A 102 10.59 6.21 -20.42
N LYS A 103 10.07 5.16 -21.07
CA LYS A 103 9.37 4.04 -20.39
C LYS A 103 10.25 3.41 -19.32
N ILE A 104 11.53 3.21 -19.62
CA ILE A 104 12.51 2.61 -18.72
C ILE A 104 12.73 3.51 -17.49
N ASN A 105 12.87 4.83 -17.67
CA ASN A 105 13.04 5.75 -16.55
C ASN A 105 11.78 5.83 -15.69
N SER A 106 10.59 5.76 -16.27
CA SER A 106 9.32 5.69 -15.53
C SER A 106 9.24 4.41 -14.68
N ILE A 107 9.55 3.23 -15.25
CA ILE A 107 9.55 1.94 -14.55
C ILE A 107 10.59 1.97 -13.41
N ASN A 108 11.81 2.42 -13.69
CA ASN A 108 12.86 2.52 -12.68
C ASN A 108 12.48 3.48 -11.54
N ALA A 109 11.87 4.63 -11.84
CA ALA A 109 11.40 5.56 -10.83
C ALA A 109 10.33 4.93 -9.93
N VAL A 110 9.40 4.16 -10.51
CA VAL A 110 8.41 3.38 -9.74
C VAL A 110 9.09 2.34 -8.85
N THR A 111 10.05 1.61 -9.36
CA THR A 111 10.78 0.58 -8.59
C THR A 111 11.53 1.20 -7.40
N ILE A 112 12.07 2.42 -7.56
CA ILE A 112 12.70 3.19 -6.47
C ILE A 112 11.71 3.53 -5.34
N THR A 113 10.40 3.67 -5.64
CA THR A 113 9.37 3.82 -4.59
C THR A 113 9.48 2.73 -3.55
N TYR A 114 9.54 1.49 -4.01
CA TYR A 114 9.43 0.31 -3.14
C TYR A 114 10.69 0.10 -2.32
N ILE A 115 11.89 0.19 -2.91
CA ILE A 115 13.13 0.09 -2.14
C ILE A 115 13.25 1.23 -1.11
N THR A 116 12.78 2.43 -1.44
CA THR A 116 12.76 3.55 -0.50
C THR A 116 11.83 3.28 0.67
N ASN A 117 10.66 2.69 0.44
CA ASN A 117 9.69 2.36 1.48
C ASN A 117 10.16 1.26 2.43
N LEU A 118 11.14 0.43 2.03
CA LEU A 118 11.81 -0.52 2.94
C LEU A 118 12.65 0.20 4.00
N VAL A 119 13.20 1.37 3.66
CA VAL A 119 14.07 2.14 4.57
C VAL A 119 13.27 3.21 5.31
N ILE A 120 12.47 4.00 4.58
CA ILE A 120 11.69 5.12 5.13
C ILE A 120 10.24 4.94 4.69
N PRO A 121 9.34 4.53 5.60
CA PRO A 121 7.93 4.32 5.27
C PRO A 121 7.30 5.56 4.63
N ARG A 122 6.55 5.34 3.54
CA ARG A 122 5.83 6.38 2.80
C ARG A 122 6.68 7.49 2.16
N ALA A 123 8.01 7.32 2.09
CA ALA A 123 8.88 8.26 1.39
C ALA A 123 9.01 7.93 -0.11
N GLY A 124 8.56 6.76 -0.52
CA GLY A 124 8.75 6.25 -1.88
C GLY A 124 8.11 7.12 -2.96
N GLU A 125 6.93 7.70 -2.72
CA GLU A 125 6.27 8.57 -3.69
C GLU A 125 7.08 9.83 -4.01
N ILE A 126 7.75 10.40 -3.00
CA ILE A 126 8.65 11.54 -3.18
C ILE A 126 9.91 11.07 -3.89
N ALA A 127 10.47 9.92 -3.50
CA ALA A 127 11.67 9.36 -4.10
C ALA A 127 11.48 9.06 -5.60
N ARG A 128 10.33 8.50 -5.99
CA ARG A 128 10.02 8.23 -7.41
C ARG A 128 9.93 9.52 -8.23
N CYS A 129 9.28 10.56 -7.70
CA CYS A 129 9.21 11.85 -8.38
C CYS A 129 10.59 12.49 -8.52
N THR A 130 11.42 12.39 -7.47
CA THR A 130 12.81 12.88 -7.49
C THR A 130 13.66 12.10 -8.49
N ALA A 131 13.50 10.77 -8.55
CA ALA A 131 14.23 9.92 -9.50
C ALA A 131 13.88 10.29 -10.94
N LEU A 132 12.60 10.45 -11.27
CA LEU A 132 12.19 10.86 -12.60
C LEU A 132 12.63 12.31 -12.94
N ASN A 133 12.61 13.21 -11.94
CA ASN A 133 13.18 14.55 -12.12
C ASN A 133 14.68 14.49 -12.47
N GLN A 134 15.44 13.63 -11.80
CA GLN A 134 16.88 13.47 -12.08
C GLN A 134 17.13 12.95 -13.51
N ALA A 135 16.33 11.97 -13.96
CA ALA A 135 16.48 11.36 -15.27
C ALA A 135 15.97 12.24 -16.41
N GLU A 136 14.81 12.90 -16.24
CA GLU A 136 14.04 13.55 -17.31
C GLU A 136 13.95 15.08 -17.16
N GLY A 137 14.34 15.64 -16.01
CA GLY A 137 14.26 17.10 -15.76
C GLY A 137 12.87 17.62 -15.38
N LEU A 138 11.89 16.75 -15.15
CA LEU A 138 10.50 17.15 -14.92
C LEU A 138 10.30 17.71 -13.49
N PRO A 139 9.49 18.77 -13.28
CA PRO A 139 9.27 19.35 -11.97
C PRO A 139 8.59 18.39 -11.00
N VAL A 140 9.21 18.15 -9.83
CA VAL A 140 8.71 17.22 -8.79
C VAL A 140 7.28 17.56 -8.35
N SER A 141 6.92 18.84 -8.24
CA SER A 141 5.59 19.28 -7.83
C SER A 141 4.48 18.82 -8.80
N LYS A 142 4.75 18.85 -10.11
CA LYS A 142 3.81 18.35 -11.13
C LYS A 142 3.71 16.83 -11.09
N LEU A 143 4.85 16.15 -10.91
CA LEU A 143 4.90 14.69 -10.77
C LEU A 143 4.10 14.21 -9.56
N LEU A 144 4.20 14.87 -8.40
CA LEU A 144 3.44 14.53 -7.21
C LEU A 144 1.92 14.61 -7.45
N GLY A 145 1.44 15.59 -8.23
CA GLY A 145 0.02 15.68 -8.60
C GLY A 145 -0.48 14.43 -9.34
N THR A 146 0.34 13.88 -10.25
CA THR A 146 -0.02 12.64 -10.98
C THR A 146 -0.04 11.42 -10.07
N VAL A 147 0.88 11.35 -9.10
CA VAL A 147 0.93 10.26 -8.11
C VAL A 147 -0.31 10.26 -7.21
N ILE A 148 -0.77 11.44 -6.78
CA ILE A 148 -2.00 11.57 -5.97
C ILE A 148 -3.21 11.02 -6.75
N MET A 149 -3.31 11.31 -8.05
CA MET A 149 -4.38 10.78 -8.90
C MET A 149 -4.33 9.24 -8.99
N GLU A 150 -3.14 8.65 -9.15
CA GLU A 150 -2.97 7.19 -9.13
C GLU A 150 -3.42 6.59 -7.79
N ARG A 151 -3.01 7.19 -6.67
CA ARG A 151 -3.40 6.73 -5.33
C ARG A 151 -4.92 6.80 -5.11
N ALA A 152 -5.58 7.81 -5.64
CA ALA A 152 -7.04 7.90 -5.56
C ALA A 152 -7.73 6.69 -6.21
N LEU A 153 -7.27 6.26 -7.39
CA LEU A 153 -7.81 5.07 -8.04
C LEU A 153 -7.43 3.77 -7.31
N ASP A 154 -6.20 3.69 -6.79
CA ASP A 154 -5.77 2.52 -6.01
C ASP A 154 -6.61 2.33 -4.73
N VAL A 155 -7.05 3.44 -4.08
CA VAL A 155 -8.01 3.39 -2.95
C VAL A 155 -9.37 2.85 -3.39
N VAL A 156 -9.86 3.24 -4.57
CA VAL A 156 -11.13 2.69 -5.12
C VAL A 156 -10.98 1.19 -5.38
N MET A 157 -9.87 0.76 -5.96
CA MET A 157 -9.61 -0.66 -6.22
C MET A 157 -9.49 -1.47 -4.92
N LEU A 158 -8.85 -0.91 -3.87
CA LEU A 158 -8.82 -1.54 -2.56
C LEU A 158 -10.24 -1.67 -1.98
N GLY A 159 -11.06 -0.61 -2.05
CA GLY A 159 -12.46 -0.65 -1.65
C GLY A 159 -13.26 -1.71 -2.41
N LEU A 160 -13.03 -1.84 -3.71
CA LEU A 160 -13.65 -2.88 -4.53
C LEU A 160 -13.19 -4.29 -4.12
N SER A 161 -11.90 -4.48 -3.84
CA SER A 161 -11.39 -5.78 -3.38
C SER A 161 -11.97 -6.15 -2.01
N ILE A 162 -12.14 -5.20 -1.09
CA ILE A 162 -12.79 -5.40 0.20
C ILE A 162 -14.25 -5.82 -0.03
N LEU A 163 -14.99 -5.10 -0.88
CA LEU A 163 -16.39 -5.41 -1.18
C LEU A 163 -16.54 -6.82 -1.76
N LEU A 164 -15.73 -7.16 -2.77
CA LEU A 164 -15.75 -8.50 -3.36
C LEU A 164 -15.37 -9.58 -2.35
N THR A 165 -14.40 -9.30 -1.48
CA THR A 165 -14.01 -10.21 -0.41
C THR A 165 -15.16 -10.42 0.58
N ILE A 166 -15.87 -9.38 0.99
CA ILE A 166 -17.05 -9.48 1.86
C ILE A 166 -18.16 -10.32 1.21
N LEU A 167 -18.40 -10.12 -0.09
CA LEU A 167 -19.43 -10.84 -0.81
C LEU A 167 -19.12 -12.32 -1.00
N LEU A 168 -17.83 -12.67 -1.21
CA LEU A 168 -17.40 -14.02 -1.54
C LEU A 168 -16.91 -14.82 -0.33
N GLN A 169 -16.48 -14.15 0.74
CA GLN A 169 -15.82 -14.73 1.91
C GLN A 169 -16.35 -14.13 3.22
N TYR A 170 -17.68 -14.06 3.34
CA TYR A 170 -18.30 -13.45 4.51
C TYR A 170 -17.92 -14.14 5.83
N GLU A 171 -18.02 -15.48 5.90
CA GLU A 171 -17.70 -16.23 7.11
C GLU A 171 -16.24 -16.09 7.60
N PRO A 172 -15.20 -16.19 6.73
CA PRO A 172 -13.82 -15.92 7.14
C PRO A 172 -13.61 -14.51 7.67
N ILE A 173 -14.28 -13.51 7.08
CA ILE A 173 -14.17 -12.11 7.54
C ILE A 173 -14.78 -11.96 8.92
N GLU A 174 -15.95 -12.53 9.14
CA GLU A 174 -16.63 -12.52 10.43
C GLU A 174 -15.74 -13.13 11.52
N ARG A 175 -15.18 -14.32 11.26
CA ARG A 175 -14.24 -14.99 12.18
C ARG A 175 -12.99 -14.15 12.44
N PHE A 176 -12.44 -13.52 11.42
CA PHE A 176 -11.28 -12.63 11.55
C PHE A 176 -11.54 -11.46 12.50
N PHE A 177 -12.67 -10.77 12.35
CA PHE A 177 -13.03 -9.69 13.25
C PHE A 177 -13.35 -10.18 14.66
N TYR A 178 -14.00 -11.32 14.78
CA TYR A 178 -14.28 -11.94 16.08
C TYR A 178 -12.97 -12.27 16.82
N GLU A 179 -12.02 -12.90 16.17
CA GLU A 179 -10.74 -13.27 16.77
C GLU A 179 -9.91 -12.02 17.12
N LEU A 180 -9.92 -11.00 16.29
CA LEU A 180 -9.27 -9.73 16.59
C LEU A 180 -9.86 -9.03 17.84
N LEU A 181 -11.16 -9.13 18.04
CA LEU A 181 -11.85 -8.55 19.18
C LEU A 181 -11.65 -9.38 20.46
N THR A 182 -11.63 -10.71 20.36
CA THR A 182 -11.41 -11.61 21.50
C THR A 182 -9.98 -11.60 22.03
N LEU A 183 -8.98 -11.43 21.15
CA LEU A 183 -7.60 -11.18 21.55
C LEU A 183 -7.46 -9.97 22.48
N ARG A 184 -8.36 -8.99 22.33
CA ARG A 184 -8.37 -7.77 23.15
C ARG A 184 -9.12 -7.97 24.48
N SER A 185 -10.07 -8.91 24.57
CA SER A 185 -10.95 -9.08 25.72
C SER A 185 -10.49 -10.18 26.71
N GLY A 186 -9.48 -10.99 26.34
CA GLY A 186 -9.03 -12.12 27.17
C GLY A 186 -10.11 -13.19 27.43
N ALA A 187 -11.20 -13.17 26.65
CA ALA A 187 -12.32 -14.09 26.81
C ALA A 187 -11.97 -15.45 26.22
N SER A 188 -12.11 -16.49 27.04
CA SER A 188 -12.00 -17.91 26.71
C SER A 188 -12.95 -18.29 25.57
N GLU A 189 -12.59 -19.33 24.81
CA GLU A 189 -13.29 -19.94 23.67
C GLU A 189 -14.79 -20.20 23.90
N ALA A 190 -15.61 -19.16 23.86
CA ALA A 190 -17.05 -19.34 23.74
C ALA A 190 -17.39 -19.44 22.24
N ALA A 191 -18.11 -20.50 21.86
CA ALA A 191 -18.64 -20.66 20.52
C ALA A 191 -19.34 -19.36 20.06
N PRO A 192 -19.17 -18.93 18.81
CA PRO A 192 -19.81 -17.72 18.33
C PRO A 192 -21.32 -17.83 18.58
N PRO A 193 -21.96 -16.82 19.16
CA PRO A 193 -23.40 -16.84 19.34
C PRO A 193 -24.09 -17.01 18.00
N ALA A 194 -25.19 -17.76 17.96
CA ALA A 194 -26.00 -18.04 16.77
C ALA A 194 -26.69 -16.80 16.16
N VAL A 195 -26.15 -15.62 16.38
CA VAL A 195 -26.65 -14.37 15.86
C VAL A 195 -25.95 -14.08 14.55
N ASP A 196 -26.74 -13.91 13.49
CA ASP A 196 -26.24 -13.56 12.15
C ASP A 196 -25.66 -12.14 12.18
N TYR A 197 -24.34 -12.05 12.43
CA TYR A 197 -23.60 -10.80 12.61
C TYR A 197 -23.70 -9.85 11.41
N LYS A 198 -24.11 -10.34 10.22
CA LYS A 198 -24.34 -9.47 9.06
C LYS A 198 -25.43 -8.43 9.34
N TYR A 199 -26.47 -8.82 10.07
CA TYR A 199 -27.52 -7.88 10.48
C TYR A 199 -27.05 -6.94 11.59
N ILE A 200 -26.19 -7.44 12.50
CA ILE A 200 -25.54 -6.58 13.50
C ILE A 200 -24.59 -5.61 12.81
N LEU A 201 -23.74 -6.06 11.89
CA LEU A 201 -22.82 -5.21 11.13
C LEU A 201 -23.59 -4.18 10.29
N LEU A 202 -24.63 -4.61 9.58
CA LEU A 202 -25.54 -3.71 8.86
C LEU A 202 -26.23 -2.71 9.81
N GLY A 203 -26.69 -3.16 10.95
CA GLY A 203 -27.26 -2.32 11.99
C GLY A 203 -26.25 -1.32 12.56
N ILE A 204 -25.02 -1.75 12.84
CA ILE A 204 -23.94 -0.88 13.30
C ILE A 204 -23.57 0.14 12.20
N LEU A 205 -23.45 -0.28 10.95
CA LEU A 205 -23.15 0.63 9.83
C LEU A 205 -24.29 1.62 9.60
N ALA A 206 -25.53 1.17 9.67
CA ALA A 206 -26.72 2.05 9.58
C ALA A 206 -26.80 3.02 10.77
N ALA A 207 -26.55 2.54 11.99
CA ALA A 207 -26.51 3.37 13.18
C ALA A 207 -25.36 4.39 13.13
N LEU A 208 -24.18 3.97 12.69
CA LEU A 208 -23.02 4.85 12.48
C LEU A 208 -23.32 5.92 11.42
N ALA A 209 -23.89 5.52 10.29
CA ALA A 209 -24.30 6.45 9.23
C ALA A 209 -25.36 7.44 9.74
N LEU A 210 -26.34 6.96 10.51
CA LEU A 210 -27.35 7.82 11.13
C LEU A 210 -26.74 8.77 12.17
N ILE A 211 -25.85 8.28 13.03
CA ILE A 211 -25.13 9.10 14.01
C ILE A 211 -24.29 10.16 13.31
N LEU A 212 -23.54 9.79 12.28
CA LEU A 212 -22.75 10.72 11.48
C LEU A 212 -23.64 11.75 10.77
N TYR A 213 -24.80 11.32 10.26
CA TYR A 213 -25.77 12.20 9.65
C TYR A 213 -26.37 13.18 10.67
N LEU A 214 -26.80 12.72 11.85
CA LEU A 214 -27.33 13.54 12.92
C LEU A 214 -26.29 14.50 13.50
N LEU A 215 -25.06 14.03 13.67
CA LEU A 215 -23.97 14.84 14.21
C LEU A 215 -23.26 15.70 13.15
N ARG A 216 -23.66 15.63 11.87
CA ARG A 216 -22.99 16.33 10.75
C ARG A 216 -22.74 17.81 10.99
N HIS A 217 -23.67 18.51 11.68
CA HIS A 217 -23.50 19.93 11.99
C HIS A 217 -22.43 20.18 13.06
N LYS A 218 -22.33 19.31 14.09
CA LYS A 218 -21.28 19.40 15.11
C LYS A 218 -19.95 18.93 14.58
N LEU A 219 -19.94 17.86 13.77
CA LEU A 219 -18.72 17.30 13.17
C LEU A 219 -18.06 18.24 12.16
N ARG A 220 -18.83 19.04 11.43
CA ARG A 220 -18.31 20.03 10.46
C ARG A 220 -17.32 21.03 11.06
N HIS A 221 -17.35 21.26 12.35
CA HIS A 221 -16.42 22.15 13.05
C HIS A 221 -15.18 21.44 13.60
N THR A 222 -15.06 20.12 13.42
CA THR A 222 -13.92 19.34 13.90
C THR A 222 -12.82 19.24 12.86
N ILE A 223 -11.55 19.28 13.32
CA ILE A 223 -10.36 19.08 12.46
C ILE A 223 -10.42 17.71 11.75
N ALA A 224 -10.92 16.68 12.43
CA ALA A 224 -11.08 15.35 11.86
C ALA A 224 -12.03 15.35 10.66
N TYR A 225 -13.17 16.03 10.76
CA TYR A 225 -14.12 16.16 9.64
C TYR A 225 -13.48 16.83 8.43
N HIS A 226 -12.78 17.96 8.64
CA HIS A 226 -12.11 18.67 7.54
C HIS A 226 -11.07 17.78 6.86
N LYS A 227 -10.24 17.06 7.62
CA LYS A 227 -9.25 16.12 7.06
C LYS A 227 -9.89 14.98 6.27
N ILE A 228 -10.96 14.39 6.79
CA ILE A 228 -11.69 13.32 6.08
C ILE A 228 -12.37 13.88 4.83
N ALA A 229 -13.04 15.04 4.94
CA ALA A 229 -13.67 15.69 3.80
C ALA A 229 -12.64 16.07 2.72
N GLU A 230 -11.51 16.66 3.07
CA GLU A 230 -10.41 16.96 2.15
C GLU A 230 -9.87 15.70 1.49
N PHE A 231 -9.71 14.61 2.24
CA PHE A 231 -9.27 13.32 1.70
C PHE A 231 -10.29 12.77 0.68
N LEU A 232 -11.58 12.74 1.02
CA LEU A 232 -12.64 12.27 0.12
C LEU A 232 -12.76 13.15 -1.11
N LEU A 233 -12.74 14.48 -0.94
CA LEU A 233 -12.74 15.41 -2.08
C LEU A 233 -11.51 15.23 -2.96
N GLY A 234 -10.36 14.94 -2.36
CA GLY A 234 -9.14 14.60 -3.09
C GLY A 234 -9.29 13.34 -3.94
N ILE A 235 -9.93 12.29 -3.40
CA ILE A 235 -10.27 11.07 -4.16
C ILE A 235 -11.21 11.40 -5.32
N PHE A 236 -12.30 12.11 -5.06
CA PHE A 236 -13.25 12.50 -6.12
C PHE A 236 -12.59 13.37 -7.20
N ALA A 237 -11.75 14.32 -6.81
CA ALA A 237 -10.99 15.15 -7.75
C ALA A 237 -10.01 14.29 -8.58
N GLY A 238 -9.34 13.32 -7.95
CA GLY A 238 -8.48 12.35 -8.61
C GLY A 238 -9.23 11.52 -9.64
N ILE A 239 -10.38 10.94 -9.27
CA ILE A 239 -11.24 10.16 -10.19
C ILE A 239 -11.74 11.04 -11.34
N LYS A 240 -12.21 12.26 -11.03
CA LYS A 240 -12.65 13.21 -12.06
C LYS A 240 -11.52 13.59 -13.02
N SER A 241 -10.28 13.64 -12.56
CA SER A 241 -9.15 13.95 -13.43
C SER A 241 -8.86 12.83 -14.44
N ILE A 242 -9.17 11.57 -14.11
CA ILE A 242 -9.00 10.41 -15.01
C ILE A 242 -9.87 10.57 -16.27
N THR A 243 -11.08 11.14 -16.15
CA THR A 243 -11.96 11.36 -17.33
C THR A 243 -11.36 12.29 -18.38
N ARG A 244 -10.38 13.09 -18.00
CA ARG A 244 -9.68 14.06 -18.86
C ARG A 244 -8.38 13.53 -19.45
N LEU A 245 -7.96 12.29 -19.09
CA LEU A 245 -6.75 11.67 -19.62
C LEU A 245 -6.92 11.35 -21.11
N PRO A 246 -5.85 11.51 -21.93
CA PRO A 246 -5.89 11.20 -23.36
C PRO A 246 -6.18 9.71 -23.62
N HIS A 247 -5.65 8.82 -22.78
CA HIS A 247 -5.78 7.36 -22.89
C HIS A 247 -6.42 6.76 -21.64
N LYS A 248 -7.57 7.31 -21.19
CA LYS A 248 -8.28 6.91 -19.94
C LYS A 248 -8.59 5.42 -19.84
N TRP A 249 -8.98 4.80 -20.94
CA TRP A 249 -9.28 3.36 -20.96
C TRP A 249 -8.04 2.50 -20.73
N MET A 250 -6.90 2.89 -21.35
CA MET A 250 -5.63 2.22 -21.11
C MET A 250 -5.17 2.38 -19.66
N PHE A 251 -5.41 3.56 -19.06
CA PHE A 251 -5.13 3.80 -17.63
C PHE A 251 -5.94 2.86 -16.73
N ILE A 252 -7.22 2.62 -17.05
CA ILE A 252 -8.08 1.68 -16.32
C ILE A 252 -7.60 0.23 -16.56
N VAL A 253 -7.28 -0.15 -17.80
CA VAL A 253 -6.77 -1.48 -18.12
C VAL A 253 -5.48 -1.78 -17.35
N TYR A 254 -4.52 -0.85 -17.36
CA TYR A 254 -3.30 -1.02 -16.54
C TYR A 254 -3.63 -1.18 -15.05
N THR A 255 -4.60 -0.42 -14.53
CA THR A 255 -5.00 -0.53 -13.12
C THR A 255 -5.54 -1.93 -12.81
N VAL A 256 -6.45 -2.44 -13.64
CA VAL A 256 -7.00 -3.81 -13.48
C VAL A 256 -5.89 -4.85 -13.57
N LEU A 257 -4.98 -4.72 -14.55
CA LEU A 257 -3.84 -5.64 -14.70
C LEU A 257 -2.89 -5.59 -13.49
N ILE A 258 -2.63 -4.42 -12.91
CA ILE A 258 -1.80 -4.28 -11.69
C ILE A 258 -2.44 -5.07 -10.53
N TRP A 259 -3.73 -4.91 -10.32
CA TRP A 259 -4.45 -5.63 -9.26
C TRP A 259 -4.55 -7.12 -9.53
N LEU A 260 -4.67 -7.53 -10.80
CA LEU A 260 -4.55 -8.92 -11.21
C LEU A 260 -3.15 -9.49 -10.90
N MET A 261 -2.08 -8.72 -11.12
CA MET A 261 -0.71 -9.16 -10.76
C MET A 261 -0.57 -9.33 -9.24
N TYR A 262 -1.16 -8.44 -8.42
CA TYR A 262 -1.17 -8.62 -6.97
C TYR A 262 -1.92 -9.88 -6.54
N TYR A 263 -3.04 -10.19 -7.19
CA TYR A 263 -3.76 -11.44 -6.98
C TYR A 263 -2.92 -12.65 -7.37
N LEU A 264 -2.33 -12.64 -8.57
CA LEU A 264 -1.50 -13.73 -9.09
C LEU A 264 -0.23 -13.95 -8.26
N MET A 265 0.33 -12.92 -7.65
CA MET A 265 1.44 -13.07 -6.71
C MET A 265 1.11 -14.02 -5.57
N ILE A 266 -0.04 -13.84 -4.91
CA ILE A 266 -0.51 -14.69 -3.81
C ILE A 266 -0.98 -16.04 -4.35
N PHE A 267 -1.62 -16.06 -5.51
CA PHE A 267 -2.04 -17.27 -6.19
C PHE A 267 -0.85 -18.20 -6.47
N PHE A 268 0.21 -17.73 -7.09
CA PHE A 268 1.40 -18.55 -7.31
C PHE A 268 2.09 -18.94 -6.00
N MET A 269 2.17 -18.03 -5.02
CA MET A 269 2.71 -18.36 -3.72
C MET A 269 1.92 -19.47 -3.02
N SER A 270 0.60 -19.58 -3.24
CA SER A 270 -0.21 -20.65 -2.66
C SER A 270 0.13 -22.05 -3.20
N TYR A 271 0.74 -22.13 -4.36
CA TYR A 271 1.25 -23.39 -4.92
C TYR A 271 2.66 -23.75 -4.46
N ALA A 272 3.35 -22.83 -3.76
CA ALA A 272 4.67 -23.12 -3.20
C ALA A 272 4.63 -24.13 -2.04
N PHE A 273 3.48 -24.29 -1.39
CA PHE A 273 3.28 -25.27 -0.32
C PHE A 273 2.13 -26.20 -0.69
N ARG A 274 2.32 -27.50 -0.49
CA ARG A 274 1.33 -28.52 -0.87
C ARG A 274 -0.03 -28.28 -0.21
N GLU A 275 -0.03 -27.92 1.06
CA GLU A 275 -1.23 -27.74 1.86
C GLU A 275 -2.01 -26.49 1.48
N THR A 276 -1.34 -25.46 0.96
CA THR A 276 -1.98 -24.20 0.53
C THR A 276 -2.55 -24.27 -0.88
N THR A 277 -2.30 -25.35 -1.64
CA THR A 277 -2.95 -25.57 -2.95
C THR A 277 -4.47 -25.73 -2.84
N ALA A 278 -4.98 -26.07 -1.65
CA ALA A 278 -6.41 -26.14 -1.38
C ALA A 278 -7.11 -24.77 -1.26
N LEU A 279 -6.36 -23.67 -1.27
CA LEU A 279 -6.92 -22.32 -1.25
C LEU A 279 -7.71 -22.04 -2.53
N SER A 280 -9.00 -21.71 -2.38
CA SER A 280 -9.84 -21.31 -3.49
C SER A 280 -9.48 -19.93 -4.04
N ALA A 281 -9.98 -19.60 -5.24
CA ALA A 281 -9.82 -18.26 -5.83
C ALA A 281 -10.33 -17.14 -4.90
N ALA A 282 -11.42 -17.40 -4.18
CA ALA A 282 -11.98 -16.45 -3.20
C ALA A 282 -11.08 -16.32 -1.96
N ASN A 283 -10.43 -17.41 -1.50
CA ASN A 283 -9.47 -17.37 -0.41
C ASN A 283 -8.23 -16.55 -0.79
N ILE A 284 -7.75 -16.67 -2.02
CA ILE A 284 -6.63 -15.85 -2.53
C ILE A 284 -6.99 -14.36 -2.54
N LEU A 285 -8.20 -14.01 -2.99
CA LEU A 285 -8.70 -12.63 -2.96
C LEU A 285 -8.78 -12.09 -1.52
N TYR A 286 -9.26 -12.90 -0.59
CA TYR A 286 -9.28 -12.57 0.84
C TYR A 286 -7.86 -12.30 1.37
N LEU A 287 -6.90 -13.19 1.11
CA LEU A 287 -5.51 -13.02 1.55
C LEU A 287 -4.85 -11.79 0.91
N MET A 288 -5.12 -11.51 -0.37
CA MET A 288 -4.68 -10.28 -1.04
C MET A 288 -5.23 -9.04 -0.32
N THR A 289 -6.51 -9.06 0.03
CA THR A 289 -7.17 -7.92 0.70
C THR A 289 -6.64 -7.72 2.12
N VAL A 290 -6.53 -8.79 2.91
CA VAL A 290 -5.98 -8.76 4.28
C VAL A 290 -4.52 -8.29 4.27
N GLY A 291 -3.70 -8.81 3.36
CA GLY A 291 -2.32 -8.38 3.18
C GLY A 291 -2.21 -6.91 2.73
N GLY A 292 -3.08 -6.48 1.81
CA GLY A 292 -3.16 -5.09 1.35
C GLY A 292 -3.52 -4.12 2.47
N LEU A 293 -4.48 -4.49 3.33
CA LEU A 293 -4.84 -3.70 4.52
C LEU A 293 -3.68 -3.63 5.53
N ALA A 294 -2.96 -4.73 5.75
CA ALA A 294 -1.80 -4.75 6.62
C ALA A 294 -0.67 -3.79 6.15
N GLN A 295 -0.52 -3.61 4.84
CA GLN A 295 0.44 -2.67 4.27
C GLN A 295 0.09 -1.18 4.51
N LEU A 296 -1.13 -0.88 4.97
CA LEU A 296 -1.49 0.48 5.38
C LEU A 296 -0.83 0.90 6.71
N VAL A 297 -0.38 -0.06 7.52
CA VAL A 297 0.38 0.22 8.75
C VAL A 297 1.71 0.86 8.37
N PRO A 298 2.06 2.03 8.93
CA PRO A 298 3.24 2.79 8.52
C PRO A 298 4.53 2.25 9.14
N VAL A 299 4.87 0.98 8.85
CA VAL A 299 6.12 0.33 9.23
C VAL A 299 6.97 0.03 8.00
N GLN A 300 8.28 -0.15 8.18
CA GLN A 300 9.21 -0.41 7.09
C GLN A 300 8.79 -1.67 6.32
N GLY A 301 8.50 -1.51 5.03
CA GLY A 301 8.11 -2.60 4.15
C GLY A 301 6.91 -3.43 4.59
N GLY A 302 6.12 -2.99 5.60
CA GLY A 302 5.01 -3.79 6.17
C GLY A 302 5.47 -4.91 7.11
N ILE A 303 6.77 -4.96 7.50
CA ILE A 303 7.34 -6.00 8.37
C ILE A 303 6.57 -6.08 9.68
N GLY A 304 6.23 -7.28 10.11
CA GLY A 304 5.45 -7.55 11.31
C GLY A 304 3.95 -7.39 11.09
N ALA A 305 3.48 -6.27 10.53
CA ALA A 305 2.05 -6.04 10.27
C ALA A 305 1.48 -7.08 9.29
N TYR A 306 2.18 -7.30 8.17
CA TYR A 306 1.81 -8.33 7.19
C TYR A 306 1.83 -9.74 7.81
N HIS A 307 2.88 -10.08 8.57
CA HIS A 307 3.02 -11.38 9.21
C HIS A 307 1.90 -11.63 10.23
N SER A 308 1.57 -10.63 11.06
CA SER A 308 0.47 -10.73 12.03
C SER A 308 -0.88 -10.90 11.36
N ALA A 309 -1.14 -10.16 10.28
CA ALA A 309 -2.38 -10.27 9.53
C ALA A 309 -2.55 -11.65 8.87
N MET A 310 -1.47 -12.22 8.32
CA MET A 310 -1.50 -13.55 7.72
C MET A 310 -1.56 -14.67 8.76
N LYS A 311 -0.88 -14.53 9.94
CA LYS A 311 -0.97 -15.46 11.06
C LYS A 311 -2.42 -15.67 11.50
N ILE A 312 -3.21 -14.60 11.53
CA ILE A 312 -4.63 -14.64 11.88
C ILE A 312 -5.47 -15.05 10.67
N GLY A 313 -5.23 -14.43 9.53
CA GLY A 313 -6.08 -14.54 8.34
C GLY A 313 -6.09 -15.92 7.68
N ILE A 314 -4.97 -16.62 7.64
CA ILE A 314 -4.90 -17.93 6.95
C ILE A 314 -5.63 -19.04 7.74
N PRO A 315 -5.41 -19.22 9.05
CA PRO A 315 -6.11 -20.26 9.82
C PRO A 315 -7.64 -20.11 9.83
N ILE A 316 -8.12 -18.87 9.80
CA ILE A 316 -9.56 -18.56 9.79
C ILE A 316 -10.29 -19.16 8.57
N LEU A 317 -9.59 -19.42 7.47
CA LEU A 317 -10.16 -20.08 6.30
C LEU A 317 -10.61 -21.52 6.59
N GLY A 318 -10.27 -22.09 7.76
CA GLY A 318 -10.76 -23.38 8.22
C GLY A 318 -10.20 -24.58 7.44
N ILE A 319 -9.08 -24.41 6.73
CA ILE A 319 -8.43 -25.50 5.99
C ILE A 319 -7.55 -26.29 6.97
N ALA A 320 -8.01 -27.46 7.39
CA ALA A 320 -7.40 -28.28 8.44
C ALA A 320 -5.90 -28.61 8.19
N ALA A 321 -5.48 -28.67 6.94
CA ALA A 321 -4.08 -28.92 6.58
C ALA A 321 -3.15 -27.72 6.85
N ILE A 322 -3.70 -26.50 7.03
CA ILE A 322 -2.90 -25.28 7.21
C ILE A 322 -2.76 -24.96 8.69
N THR A 323 -1.65 -25.40 9.27
CA THR A 323 -1.29 -25.09 10.66
C THR A 323 -0.84 -23.63 10.82
N PRO A 324 -0.87 -23.05 12.04
CA PRO A 324 -0.33 -21.72 12.30
C PRO A 324 1.16 -21.55 11.90
N ASN A 325 1.98 -22.60 12.05
CA ASN A 325 3.37 -22.59 11.62
C ASN A 325 3.49 -22.50 10.08
N LEU A 326 2.65 -23.25 9.34
CA LEU A 326 2.61 -23.20 7.88
C LEU A 326 2.08 -21.85 7.38
N ALA A 327 1.05 -21.30 8.03
CA ALA A 327 0.56 -19.95 7.73
C ALA A 327 1.66 -18.90 7.89
N MET A 328 2.48 -19.01 8.92
CA MET A 328 3.64 -18.13 9.13
C MET A 328 4.76 -18.39 8.10
N ALA A 329 5.01 -19.66 7.74
CA ALA A 329 5.97 -19.99 6.67
C ALA A 329 5.55 -19.35 5.32
N PHE A 330 4.27 -19.48 4.97
CA PHE A 330 3.69 -18.82 3.79
C PHE A 330 3.85 -17.30 3.84
N ALA A 331 3.47 -16.66 4.95
CA ALA A 331 3.58 -15.22 5.12
C ALA A 331 5.03 -14.75 5.00
N THR A 332 5.95 -15.46 5.64
CA THR A 332 7.38 -15.14 5.63
C THR A 332 7.98 -15.30 4.24
N LEU A 333 7.72 -16.40 3.55
CA LEU A 333 8.24 -16.65 2.22
C LEU A 333 7.68 -15.64 1.20
N ASN A 334 6.37 -15.35 1.25
CA ASN A 334 5.74 -14.38 0.37
C ASN A 334 6.31 -12.96 0.60
N HIS A 335 6.44 -12.54 1.85
CA HIS A 335 6.99 -11.22 2.18
C HIS A 335 8.49 -11.11 1.84
N ALA A 336 9.26 -12.16 2.11
CA ALA A 336 10.69 -12.22 1.76
C ALA A 336 10.90 -12.16 0.23
N THR A 337 10.09 -12.89 -0.54
CA THR A 337 10.11 -12.87 -2.01
C THR A 337 9.89 -11.45 -2.54
N GLN A 338 8.89 -10.73 -2.02
CA GLN A 338 8.62 -9.34 -2.40
C GLN A 338 9.77 -8.41 -1.99
N THR A 339 10.31 -8.58 -0.79
CA THR A 339 11.41 -7.76 -0.27
C THR A 339 12.67 -7.96 -1.10
N ILE A 340 13.03 -9.20 -1.43
CA ILE A 340 14.18 -9.53 -2.30
C ILE A 340 13.97 -8.93 -3.69
N MET A 341 12.76 -9.04 -4.26
CA MET A 341 12.42 -8.43 -5.54
C MET A 341 12.62 -6.91 -5.51
N GLN A 342 12.14 -6.23 -4.47
CA GLN A 342 12.27 -4.78 -4.31
C GLN A 342 13.73 -4.35 -4.17
N ILE A 343 14.55 -5.09 -3.41
CA ILE A 343 15.98 -4.79 -3.23
C ILE A 343 16.73 -5.00 -4.55
N PHE A 344 16.53 -6.14 -5.21
CA PHE A 344 17.23 -6.48 -6.44
C PHE A 344 16.87 -5.50 -7.58
N THR A 345 15.58 -5.35 -7.87
CA THR A 345 15.13 -4.48 -8.95
C THR A 345 15.34 -3.00 -8.63
N GLY A 346 15.20 -2.61 -7.36
CA GLY A 346 15.46 -1.25 -6.87
C GLY A 346 16.93 -0.87 -6.97
N GLY A 347 17.85 -1.79 -6.66
CA GLY A 347 19.29 -1.58 -6.85
C GLY A 347 19.65 -1.33 -8.32
N ILE A 348 19.11 -2.13 -9.23
CA ILE A 348 19.27 -1.92 -10.69
C ILE A 348 18.69 -0.56 -11.11
N ALA A 349 17.49 -0.23 -10.64
CA ALA A 349 16.81 1.02 -10.97
C ALA A 349 17.61 2.25 -10.51
N LEU A 350 18.22 2.23 -9.33
CA LEU A 350 19.08 3.31 -8.84
C LEU A 350 20.30 3.53 -9.75
N ALA A 351 20.95 2.45 -10.19
CA ALA A 351 22.09 2.52 -11.12
C ALA A 351 21.64 3.09 -12.49
N MET A 352 20.47 2.66 -12.99
CA MET A 352 19.95 3.14 -14.29
C MET A 352 19.54 4.62 -14.25
N ILE A 353 18.87 5.08 -13.19
CA ILE A 353 18.51 6.50 -13.01
C ILE A 353 19.77 7.36 -12.88
N SER A 354 20.79 6.90 -12.16
CA SER A 354 22.07 7.61 -12.05
C SER A 354 22.74 7.78 -13.42
N ARG A 355 22.74 6.74 -14.26
CA ARG A 355 23.25 6.83 -15.65
C ARG A 355 22.42 7.79 -16.51
N ALA A 356 21.10 7.75 -16.40
CA ALA A 356 20.21 8.64 -17.14
C ALA A 356 20.46 10.12 -16.74
N LYS A 357 20.67 10.38 -15.45
CA LYS A 357 21.04 11.72 -14.94
C LYS A 357 22.33 12.23 -15.58
N VAL A 358 23.41 11.43 -15.59
CA VAL A 358 24.70 11.82 -16.17
C VAL A 358 24.54 12.15 -17.65
N ARG A 359 23.86 11.29 -18.43
CA ARG A 359 23.61 11.53 -19.85
C ARG A 359 22.86 12.85 -20.10
N ARG A 360 21.84 13.14 -19.28
CA ARG A 360 21.09 14.39 -19.41
C ARG A 360 21.98 15.61 -19.16
N MET A 361 22.84 15.56 -18.14
CA MET A 361 23.75 16.66 -17.81
C MET A 361 24.78 16.90 -18.93
N SER A 362 25.38 15.86 -19.48
CA SER A 362 26.35 16.01 -20.59
C SER A 362 25.70 16.58 -21.86
N HIS A 363 24.44 16.25 -22.14
CA HIS A 363 23.73 16.85 -23.27
C HIS A 363 23.39 18.35 -23.04
N SER A 364 23.12 18.77 -21.80
CA SER A 364 22.87 20.18 -21.49
C SER A 364 24.15 21.03 -21.62
N GLU A 365 25.27 20.53 -21.15
CA GLU A 365 26.58 21.21 -21.26
C GLU A 365 27.05 21.34 -22.72
N GLY A 366 26.88 20.29 -23.54
CA GLY A 366 27.22 20.35 -24.96
C GLY A 366 26.38 21.34 -25.74
N SER A 367 25.10 21.49 -25.40
CA SER A 367 24.19 22.44 -26.08
C SER A 367 24.42 23.92 -25.67
N GLU A 368 25.08 24.19 -24.54
CA GLU A 368 25.49 25.54 -24.13
C GLU A 368 26.80 25.95 -24.83
N GLN A 369 27.74 25.00 -24.99
CA GLN A 369 29.01 25.25 -25.70
C GLN A 369 28.83 25.46 -27.22
N GLU A 370 27.76 24.99 -27.82
CA GLU A 370 27.47 25.18 -29.26
C GLU A 370 26.76 26.50 -29.57
N LYS A 371 26.38 27.25 -28.52
CA LYS A 371 25.70 28.58 -28.63
C LYS A 371 26.61 29.78 -28.38
N ASP A 372 27.80 29.56 -27.86
CA ASP A 372 28.88 30.54 -27.70
C ASP A 372 29.86 30.49 -28.89
#